data_074c9d03f75fb9caad95277d96c714b7
#
_entry.id   074c9d03f75fb9caad95277d96c714b7
#
_cell.length_a   1.000
_cell.length_b   1.000
_cell.length_c   1.000
_cell.angle_alpha   90.00
_cell.angle_beta   90.00
_cell.angle_gamma   90.00
#
_symmetry.space_group_name_H-M   'P 1'
#
loop_
_entity.id
_entity.type
_entity.pdbx_description
1 polymer ?
#
loop_
_entity_poly.entity_id
_entity_poly.type
_entity_poly.pdbx_seq_one_letter_code
_entity_poly.pdbx_strand_id
1 'polypeptide(L)'
;GGGQSHVPMTAGPHQRGFNYFYGILDHLAGHFHYPSESRDVFEYNGYASNPEWKNIKDQVPQTAYSTDLFAARAKQWIVDQRKSARKTGKPFFLYLAFPAPHGNLVVPGVPYPSGGGLKGGLQWVKKEGTESVNTAFDARAEKNKDTYIHPDNSRFPNDVAKRHSTMIRRVDDAVADLIRLLKDLKIDDNTMIVFTSDNGPHNEGGSDPRHWHGAQNPQFFKSYGMMDGIKRDCWEGGMRVPTLVRWPARIPKGQISLHPGQFHDWLATLADVAGVPVPARSDGVSLLPTLTGHADQQKPGIVYAEYNFAGKTPEYKDFLGEHKGAQRGQQQIVFVDGLKGLRMGVKDADKDFMIFDTLNDPQESKDLASSKPELQARMKAAALSNRRASLPSKTVFDSALVPAVDVKGTVSPGLRWALY
;
A
#
# COMPACT_ATOMS: atom_id res chain seq x y z
N GLY A 1 1.98 -6.15 16.77
CA GLY A 1 2.58 -6.59 18.02
C GLY A 1 3.96 -7.15 17.77
N GLY A 2 5.02 -6.55 18.35
CA GLY A 2 6.39 -6.95 18.21
C GLY A 2 6.61 -8.38 18.66
N GLY A 3 6.70 -9.29 17.71
CA GLY A 3 7.02 -10.68 17.97
C GLY A 3 8.51 -10.85 18.18
N GLN A 4 8.90 -11.25 19.36
CA GLN A 4 10.25 -11.75 19.59
C GLN A 4 10.50 -13.03 18.77
N SER A 5 11.71 -13.22 18.33
CA SER A 5 12.29 -14.08 17.31
C SER A 5 12.12 -15.61 17.42
N HIS A 6 11.21 -16.14 18.22
CA HIS A 6 11.07 -17.60 18.41
C HIS A 6 9.63 -18.13 18.46
N VAL A 7 8.64 -17.30 18.20
CA VAL A 7 7.26 -17.75 18.15
C VAL A 7 6.91 -18.12 16.71
N PRO A 8 6.33 -19.32 16.44
CA PRO A 8 5.79 -19.62 15.14
C PRO A 8 4.84 -18.49 14.74
N MET A 9 5.11 -17.86 13.59
CA MET A 9 4.32 -16.72 13.16
C MET A 9 2.89 -17.18 12.87
N THR A 10 1.97 -16.86 13.75
CA THR A 10 0.55 -17.05 13.53
C THR A 10 0.03 -15.96 12.60
N ALA A 11 -0.69 -16.32 11.56
CA ALA A 11 -1.21 -15.42 10.53
C ALA A 11 -0.16 -14.75 9.61
N GLY A 12 1.00 -15.36 9.43
CA GLY A 12 2.00 -14.91 8.47
C GLY A 12 1.59 -15.12 6.99
N PRO A 13 2.29 -14.49 6.04
CA PRO A 13 1.97 -14.59 4.61
C PRO A 13 1.87 -16.02 4.09
N HIS A 14 2.70 -16.94 4.59
CA HIS A 14 2.68 -18.37 4.21
C HIS A 14 1.35 -19.07 4.56
N GLN A 15 0.67 -18.62 5.61
CA GLN A 15 -0.65 -19.09 6.00
C GLN A 15 -1.79 -18.42 5.20
N ARG A 16 -1.44 -17.44 4.37
CA ARG A 16 -2.34 -16.69 3.49
C ARG A 16 -2.13 -17.00 2.01
N GLY A 17 -1.46 -18.11 1.71
CA GLY A 17 -1.27 -18.60 0.34
C GLY A 17 0.02 -18.15 -0.35
N PHE A 18 0.89 -17.37 0.31
CA PHE A 18 2.17 -16.99 -0.26
C PHE A 18 3.21 -18.11 -0.09
N ASN A 19 3.86 -18.48 -1.18
CA ASN A 19 4.91 -19.50 -1.18
C ASN A 19 6.29 -18.92 -0.82
N TYR A 20 6.43 -17.59 -0.86
CA TYR A 20 7.68 -16.92 -0.59
C TYR A 20 7.44 -15.61 0.13
N PHE A 21 8.30 -15.30 1.08
CA PHE A 21 8.36 -14.02 1.76
C PHE A 21 9.82 -13.60 1.96
N TYR A 22 10.11 -12.34 1.76
CA TYR A 22 11.37 -11.71 2.09
C TYR A 22 11.10 -10.29 2.57
N GLY A 23 11.47 -9.94 3.79
CA GLY A 23 11.22 -8.59 4.29
C GLY A 23 11.18 -8.46 5.80
N ILE A 24 10.61 -7.37 6.24
CA ILE A 24 10.45 -6.96 7.63
C ILE A 24 9.01 -7.25 8.05
N LEU A 25 8.82 -7.79 9.25
CA LEU A 25 7.50 -8.19 9.77
C LEU A 25 6.90 -7.18 10.74
N ASP A 26 7.75 -6.42 11.41
CA ASP A 26 7.34 -5.39 12.36
C ASP A 26 7.22 -4.03 11.65
N HIS A 27 6.07 -3.36 11.81
CA HIS A 27 5.83 -2.09 11.12
C HIS A 27 6.77 -0.97 11.61
N LEU A 28 7.13 -0.95 12.90
CA LEU A 28 8.09 0.04 13.41
C LEU A 28 9.48 -0.19 12.82
N ALA A 29 9.90 -1.46 12.72
CA ALA A 29 11.15 -1.81 12.05
C ALA A 29 11.15 -1.41 10.57
N GLY A 30 9.99 -1.43 9.91
CA GLY A 30 9.82 -0.97 8.53
C GLY A 30 10.11 0.51 8.30
N HIS A 31 10.05 1.34 9.36
CA HIS A 31 10.40 2.76 9.28
C HIS A 31 11.90 3.04 9.26
N PHE A 32 12.72 2.02 9.55
CA PHE A 32 14.16 2.11 9.39
C PHE A 32 14.52 1.66 7.98
N HIS A 33 15.04 2.59 7.19
CA HIS A 33 15.35 2.31 5.79
C HIS A 33 16.68 1.57 5.59
N TYR A 34 17.39 1.28 6.69
CA TYR A 34 18.55 0.40 6.75
C TYR A 34 18.23 -0.76 7.70
N PRO A 35 17.84 -1.94 7.19
CA PRO A 35 17.35 -3.05 8.01
C PRO A 35 18.33 -3.54 9.06
N SER A 36 19.63 -3.46 8.80
CA SER A 36 20.68 -3.79 9.77
C SER A 36 20.63 -2.97 11.06
N GLU A 37 20.01 -1.79 11.03
CA GLU A 37 19.84 -0.92 12.19
C GLU A 37 18.55 -1.20 12.95
N SER A 38 17.60 -1.89 12.31
CA SER A 38 16.25 -2.06 12.84
C SER A 38 15.96 -3.42 13.42
N ARG A 39 16.80 -4.43 13.23
CA ARG A 39 16.79 -5.73 13.91
C ARG A 39 16.59 -6.95 13.03
N ASP A 40 15.40 -7.17 12.43
CA ASP A 40 15.11 -8.48 11.87
C ASP A 40 14.64 -8.39 10.43
N VAL A 41 15.32 -9.10 9.55
CA VAL A 41 14.86 -9.40 8.20
C VAL A 41 14.58 -10.89 8.14
N PHE A 42 13.42 -11.23 7.62
CA PHE A 42 12.97 -12.61 7.56
C PHE A 42 12.85 -13.10 6.11
N GLU A 43 13.15 -14.36 5.93
CA GLU A 43 12.87 -15.09 4.70
C GLU A 43 12.05 -16.35 5.03
N TYR A 44 11.07 -16.63 4.18
CA TYR A 44 10.36 -17.90 4.13
C TYR A 44 10.34 -18.40 2.69
N ASN A 45 10.82 -19.62 2.48
CA ASN A 45 10.85 -20.23 1.16
C ASN A 45 10.04 -21.54 1.17
N GLY A 46 8.77 -21.47 0.80
CA GLY A 46 7.85 -22.60 0.71
C GLY A 46 8.14 -23.56 -0.45
N TYR A 47 9.09 -23.22 -1.32
CA TYR A 47 9.57 -24.13 -2.36
C TYR A 47 10.69 -25.06 -1.89
N ALA A 48 11.23 -24.82 -0.68
CA ALA A 48 12.24 -25.68 -0.09
C ALA A 48 11.64 -27.03 0.35
N SER A 49 12.48 -28.07 0.44
CA SER A 49 12.08 -29.39 0.91
C SER A 49 11.63 -29.38 2.38
N ASN A 50 12.15 -28.45 3.17
CA ASN A 50 11.75 -28.20 4.54
C ASN A 50 11.53 -26.69 4.75
N PRO A 51 10.30 -26.19 4.47
CA PRO A 51 10.00 -24.75 4.57
C PRO A 51 10.03 -24.28 6.03
N GLU A 52 10.86 -23.28 6.31
CA GLU A 52 10.97 -22.66 7.63
C GLU A 52 11.15 -21.14 7.52
N TRP A 53 10.83 -20.43 8.58
CA TRP A 53 11.15 -19.02 8.74
C TRP A 53 12.59 -18.86 9.21
N LYS A 54 13.36 -18.03 8.50
CA LYS A 54 14.73 -17.69 8.85
C LYS A 54 14.85 -16.21 9.13
N ASN A 55 15.43 -15.86 10.26
CA ASN A 55 15.93 -14.52 10.47
C ASN A 55 17.29 -14.42 9.77
N ILE A 56 17.38 -13.56 8.78
CA ILE A 56 18.57 -13.43 7.92
C ILE A 56 19.25 -12.06 8.12
N LYS A 57 18.99 -11.37 9.21
CA LYS A 57 19.55 -10.03 9.48
C LYS A 57 21.07 -9.95 9.32
N ASP A 58 21.76 -10.99 9.77
CA ASP A 58 23.23 -11.05 9.73
C ASP A 58 23.77 -11.31 8.29
N GLN A 59 22.89 -11.67 7.36
CA GLN A 59 23.20 -11.85 5.94
C GLN A 59 22.89 -10.58 5.12
N VAL A 60 22.18 -9.61 5.72
CA VAL A 60 21.85 -8.35 5.06
C VAL A 60 23.02 -7.38 5.22
N PRO A 61 23.56 -6.82 4.12
CA PRO A 61 24.62 -5.83 4.21
C PRO A 61 24.23 -4.62 5.06
N GLN A 62 25.16 -4.16 5.89
CA GLN A 62 24.95 -3.03 6.81
C GLN A 62 24.51 -1.73 6.11
N THR A 63 24.86 -1.61 4.83
CA THR A 63 24.58 -0.47 3.97
C THR A 63 23.34 -0.65 3.10
N ALA A 64 22.63 -1.78 3.27
CA ALA A 64 21.45 -2.09 2.46
C ALA A 64 20.30 -1.12 2.74
N TYR A 65 19.98 -0.29 1.76
CA TYR A 65 18.76 0.52 1.79
C TYR A 65 17.56 -0.37 1.47
N SER A 66 16.53 -0.37 2.31
CA SER A 66 15.44 -1.35 2.24
C SER A 66 14.72 -1.39 0.90
N THR A 67 14.47 -0.23 0.29
CA THR A 67 13.86 -0.14 -1.05
C THR A 67 14.69 -0.86 -2.10
N ASP A 68 16.02 -0.68 -2.07
CA ASP A 68 16.95 -1.34 -2.99
C ASP A 68 17.00 -2.84 -2.76
N LEU A 69 17.09 -3.23 -1.50
CA LEU A 69 17.13 -4.62 -1.09
C LEU A 69 15.89 -5.38 -1.59
N PHE A 70 14.70 -4.81 -1.38
CA PHE A 70 13.47 -5.44 -1.80
C PHE A 70 13.30 -5.44 -3.32
N ALA A 71 13.72 -4.38 -4.01
CA ALA A 71 13.72 -4.34 -5.47
C ALA A 71 14.66 -5.39 -6.08
N ALA A 72 15.88 -5.49 -5.58
CA ALA A 72 16.85 -6.48 -6.06
C ALA A 72 16.36 -7.92 -5.81
N ARG A 73 15.79 -8.19 -4.64
CA ARG A 73 15.22 -9.50 -4.31
C ARG A 73 14.02 -9.84 -5.18
N ALA A 74 13.14 -8.88 -5.40
CA ALA A 74 12.00 -9.02 -6.31
C ALA A 74 12.44 -9.36 -7.74
N LYS A 75 13.47 -8.68 -8.26
CA LYS A 75 14.04 -8.97 -9.59
C LYS A 75 14.55 -10.40 -9.69
N GLN A 76 15.35 -10.85 -8.71
CA GLN A 76 15.85 -12.22 -8.68
C GLN A 76 14.70 -13.23 -8.62
N TRP A 77 13.72 -12.97 -7.75
CA TRP A 77 12.56 -13.85 -7.61
C TRP A 77 11.76 -13.94 -8.91
N ILE A 78 11.51 -12.83 -9.62
CA ILE A 78 10.85 -12.82 -10.93
C ILE A 78 11.61 -13.68 -11.94
N VAL A 79 12.96 -13.58 -11.99
CA VAL A 79 13.78 -14.41 -12.88
C VAL A 79 13.59 -15.89 -12.57
N ASP A 80 13.54 -16.26 -11.30
CA ASP A 80 13.38 -17.66 -10.88
C ASP A 80 11.94 -18.16 -11.16
N GLN A 81 10.93 -17.34 -10.91
CA GLN A 81 9.55 -17.67 -11.30
C GLN A 81 9.38 -17.81 -12.82
N ARG A 82 10.05 -16.98 -13.62
CA ARG A 82 10.04 -17.14 -15.09
C ARG A 82 10.59 -18.48 -15.53
N LYS A 83 11.66 -18.96 -14.88
CA LYS A 83 12.21 -20.31 -15.15
C LYS A 83 11.21 -21.41 -14.77
N SER A 84 10.56 -21.26 -13.62
CA SER A 84 9.52 -22.18 -13.13
C SER A 84 8.30 -22.18 -14.06
N ALA A 85 7.79 -21.01 -14.44
CA ALA A 85 6.62 -20.85 -15.31
C ALA A 85 6.81 -21.52 -16.68
N ARG A 86 8.03 -21.51 -17.24
CA ARG A 86 8.33 -22.22 -18.51
C ARG A 86 8.13 -23.74 -18.40
N LYS A 87 8.28 -24.30 -17.20
CA LYS A 87 8.11 -25.74 -16.95
C LYS A 87 6.68 -26.11 -16.53
N THR A 88 6.02 -25.22 -15.80
CA THR A 88 4.74 -25.53 -15.14
C THR A 88 3.53 -24.85 -15.80
N GLY A 89 3.73 -23.86 -16.65
CA GLY A 89 2.67 -23.01 -17.21
C GLY A 89 2.01 -22.06 -16.19
N LYS A 90 2.41 -22.10 -14.90
CA LYS A 90 1.76 -21.31 -13.84
C LYS A 90 2.28 -19.87 -13.83
N PRO A 91 1.38 -18.87 -13.74
CA PRO A 91 1.76 -17.49 -13.55
C PRO A 91 2.29 -17.26 -12.13
N PHE A 92 2.88 -16.08 -11.89
CA PHE A 92 3.26 -15.64 -10.55
C PHE A 92 2.39 -14.46 -10.10
N PHE A 93 2.31 -14.28 -8.78
CA PHE A 93 1.80 -13.10 -8.11
C PHE A 93 2.88 -12.56 -7.18
N LEU A 94 3.21 -11.28 -7.31
CA LEU A 94 4.17 -10.58 -6.45
C LEU A 94 3.48 -9.39 -5.79
N TYR A 95 3.51 -9.35 -4.45
CA TYR A 95 3.17 -8.18 -3.65
C TYR A 95 4.48 -7.55 -3.15
N LEU A 96 4.82 -6.38 -3.69
CA LEU A 96 6.06 -5.67 -3.37
C LEU A 96 5.74 -4.36 -2.66
N ALA A 97 5.92 -4.35 -1.34
CA ALA A 97 5.66 -3.20 -0.48
C ALA A 97 6.96 -2.49 -0.12
N PHE A 98 7.15 -1.30 -0.69
CA PHE A 98 8.28 -0.45 -0.35
C PHE A 98 8.01 0.36 0.91
N PRO A 99 8.96 0.45 1.88
CA PRO A 99 8.85 1.36 3.01
C PRO A 99 8.93 2.83 2.60
N ALA A 100 9.71 3.17 1.58
CA ALA A 100 9.78 4.51 1.05
C ALA A 100 8.45 4.90 0.35
N PRO A 101 8.00 6.17 0.47
CA PRO A 101 8.65 7.32 1.09
C PRO A 101 8.20 7.62 2.52
N HIS A 102 7.82 6.62 3.33
CA HIS A 102 7.42 6.83 4.73
C HIS A 102 8.57 7.51 5.54
N GLY A 103 8.25 8.35 6.50
CA GLY A 103 9.24 8.81 7.50
C GLY A 103 9.70 7.63 8.38
N ASN A 104 10.94 7.56 8.76
CA ASN A 104 12.01 8.59 8.69
C ASN A 104 12.39 8.95 7.25
N LEU A 105 12.80 10.21 7.03
CA LEU A 105 13.24 10.68 5.71
C LEU A 105 14.71 10.29 5.45
N VAL A 106 14.96 9.01 5.45
CA VAL A 106 16.29 8.41 5.27
C VAL A 106 16.48 8.05 3.80
N VAL A 107 17.54 8.55 3.20
CA VAL A 107 17.85 8.37 1.78
C VAL A 107 18.94 7.30 1.56
N PRO A 108 19.08 6.75 0.35
CA PRO A 108 20.22 5.86 0.06
C PRO A 108 21.56 6.57 0.22
N GLY A 109 22.64 5.81 0.30
CA GLY A 109 24.01 6.36 0.37
C GLY A 109 24.63 6.65 -0.99
N VAL A 110 24.06 6.09 -2.07
CA VAL A 110 24.62 6.14 -3.43
C VAL A 110 23.51 6.32 -4.48
N PRO A 111 23.86 6.81 -5.69
CA PRO A 111 22.93 6.85 -6.82
C PRO A 111 22.34 5.48 -7.15
N TYR A 112 21.16 5.46 -7.80
CA TYR A 112 20.64 4.22 -8.37
C TYR A 112 21.61 3.71 -9.45
N PRO A 113 21.93 2.40 -9.48
CA PRO A 113 22.82 1.85 -10.49
C PRO A 113 22.25 2.05 -11.89
N SER A 114 23.10 2.42 -12.84
CA SER A 114 22.72 2.68 -14.22
C SER A 114 22.14 1.45 -14.93
N GLY A 115 21.32 1.69 -15.94
CA GLY A 115 20.75 0.64 -16.77
C GLY A 115 19.40 0.16 -16.24
N GLY A 116 19.32 -1.09 -15.87
CA GLY A 116 18.10 -1.77 -15.41
C GLY A 116 17.92 -3.12 -16.08
N GLY A 117 16.90 -3.88 -15.65
CA GLY A 117 16.58 -5.17 -16.22
C GLY A 117 17.55 -6.29 -15.83
N LEU A 118 17.77 -7.24 -16.73
CA LEU A 118 18.59 -8.42 -16.43
C LEU A 118 20.08 -8.12 -16.18
N LYS A 119 20.61 -7.06 -16.78
CA LYS A 119 22.06 -6.79 -16.78
C LYS A 119 22.46 -5.47 -16.13
N GLY A 120 21.49 -4.63 -15.80
CA GLY A 120 21.72 -3.32 -15.20
C GLY A 120 20.82 -3.06 -13.99
N GLY A 121 20.90 -1.87 -13.41
CA GLY A 121 20.18 -1.53 -12.20
C GLY A 121 20.61 -2.35 -11.00
N LEU A 122 19.70 -2.55 -10.07
CA LEU A 122 19.98 -3.39 -8.90
C LEU A 122 20.05 -4.87 -9.28
N GLN A 123 21.04 -5.58 -8.74
CA GLN A 123 21.23 -7.01 -8.97
C GLN A 123 21.37 -7.75 -7.65
N TRP A 124 20.72 -8.89 -7.55
CA TRP A 124 20.95 -9.84 -6.48
C TRP A 124 22.10 -10.74 -6.86
N VAL A 125 23.21 -10.64 -6.14
CA VAL A 125 24.43 -11.43 -6.43
C VAL A 125 24.61 -12.44 -5.32
N LYS A 126 24.75 -13.72 -5.69
CA LYS A 126 25.26 -14.76 -4.80
C LYS A 126 26.77 -14.78 -4.90
N LYS A 127 27.45 -14.46 -3.81
CA LYS A 127 28.83 -14.81 -3.61
C LYS A 127 28.86 -16.10 -2.81
N GLU A 128 29.80 -17.00 -3.12
CA GLU A 128 29.91 -18.27 -2.42
C GLU A 128 29.90 -18.07 -0.90
N GLY A 129 28.86 -18.60 -0.24
CA GLY A 129 28.63 -18.43 1.20
C GLY A 129 27.90 -17.16 1.66
N THR A 130 27.63 -16.18 0.78
CA THR A 130 26.88 -14.98 1.13
C THR A 130 25.98 -14.52 -0.01
N GLU A 131 24.75 -14.12 0.29
CA GLU A 131 23.91 -13.38 -0.66
C GLU A 131 24.23 -11.89 -0.52
N SER A 132 24.57 -11.23 -1.61
CA SER A 132 24.77 -9.78 -1.62
C SER A 132 24.03 -9.12 -2.76
N VAL A 133 23.65 -7.87 -2.57
CA VAL A 133 23.12 -7.03 -3.66
C VAL A 133 24.29 -6.32 -4.29
N ASN A 134 24.41 -6.43 -5.62
CA ASN A 134 25.51 -5.81 -6.34
C ASN A 134 25.36 -4.28 -6.35
N THR A 135 26.47 -3.58 -6.24
CA THR A 135 26.71 -2.16 -6.53
C THR A 135 26.08 -1.13 -5.60
N ALA A 136 24.89 -1.35 -5.06
CA ALA A 136 24.36 -0.48 -4.00
C ALA A 136 25.09 -0.69 -2.67
N PHE A 137 25.92 -1.74 -2.55
CA PHE A 137 26.55 -2.23 -1.32
C PHE A 137 28.06 -2.44 -1.49
N ASP A 138 28.65 -1.67 -2.34
CA ASP A 138 30.09 -1.49 -2.38
C ASP A 138 30.57 -0.99 -1.00
N ALA A 139 31.75 -1.44 -0.56
CA ALA A 139 32.36 -1.04 0.71
C ALA A 139 32.50 0.48 0.88
N ARG A 140 32.45 1.26 -0.19
CA ARG A 140 32.37 2.73 -0.17
C ARG A 140 31.02 3.23 0.33
N ALA A 141 29.95 2.47 0.14
CA ALA A 141 28.62 2.82 0.62
C ALA A 141 28.51 2.75 2.16
N GLU A 142 29.32 1.91 2.82
CA GLU A 142 29.36 1.86 4.29
C GLU A 142 29.63 3.21 4.96
N LYS A 143 30.41 4.06 4.29
CA LYS A 143 30.74 5.39 4.79
C LYS A 143 29.71 6.46 4.43
N ASN A 144 28.75 6.15 3.57
CA ASN A 144 27.87 7.12 2.93
C ASN A 144 26.37 6.82 3.11
N LYS A 145 26.00 6.09 4.13
CA LYS A 145 24.56 5.89 4.47
C LYS A 145 23.87 7.24 4.63
N ASP A 146 22.64 7.33 4.12
CA ASP A 146 21.76 8.47 4.32
C ASP A 146 22.34 9.82 3.80
N THR A 147 23.08 9.77 2.71
CA THR A 147 23.80 10.96 2.19
C THR A 147 23.44 11.35 0.78
N TYR A 148 22.89 10.44 -0.02
CA TYR A 148 22.62 10.72 -1.42
C TYR A 148 21.34 11.53 -1.60
N ILE A 149 21.49 12.71 -2.19
CA ILE A 149 20.39 13.52 -2.71
C ILE A 149 20.42 13.47 -4.23
N HIS A 150 19.29 13.11 -4.84
CA HIS A 150 19.22 13.10 -6.31
C HIS A 150 19.51 14.49 -6.86
N PRO A 151 20.37 14.64 -7.90
CA PRO A 151 20.79 15.94 -8.43
C PRO A 151 19.62 16.89 -8.75
N ASP A 152 18.54 16.39 -9.39
CA ASP A 152 17.36 17.21 -9.71
C ASP A 152 16.64 17.74 -8.47
N ASN A 153 16.84 17.11 -7.32
CA ASN A 153 16.20 17.48 -6.06
C ASN A 153 17.05 18.45 -5.23
N SER A 154 18.31 18.66 -5.61
CA SER A 154 19.21 19.61 -4.95
C SER A 154 18.69 21.04 -4.96
N ARG A 155 17.86 21.39 -5.96
CA ARG A 155 17.20 22.68 -6.12
C ARG A 155 16.13 22.99 -5.07
N PHE A 156 15.62 22.01 -4.36
CA PHE A 156 14.61 22.27 -3.33
C PHE A 156 15.21 23.02 -2.14
N PRO A 157 14.44 23.91 -1.48
CA PRO A 157 15.00 24.87 -0.52
C PRO A 157 15.41 24.26 0.82
N ASN A 158 14.83 23.12 1.19
CA ASN A 158 15.05 22.52 2.50
C ASN A 158 15.36 21.02 2.41
N ASP A 159 15.99 20.50 3.45
CA ASP A 159 16.43 19.10 3.51
C ASP A 159 15.27 18.10 3.48
N VAL A 160 14.16 18.40 4.12
CA VAL A 160 12.93 17.58 4.11
C VAL A 160 12.46 17.34 2.68
N ALA A 161 12.32 18.42 1.89
CA ALA A 161 11.88 18.32 0.50
C ALA A 161 12.87 17.55 -0.38
N LYS A 162 14.19 17.79 -0.19
CA LYS A 162 15.24 17.08 -0.92
C LYS A 162 15.20 15.57 -0.65
N ARG A 163 15.09 15.19 0.62
CA ARG A 163 15.07 13.78 1.05
C ARG A 163 13.80 13.09 0.61
N HIS A 164 12.65 13.66 0.89
CA HIS A 164 11.36 13.08 0.51
C HIS A 164 11.27 12.83 -1.00
N SER A 165 11.62 13.81 -1.81
CA SER A 165 11.63 13.66 -3.27
C SER A 165 12.69 12.66 -3.77
N THR A 166 13.82 12.54 -3.09
CA THR A 166 14.85 11.52 -3.41
C THR A 166 14.33 10.11 -3.11
N MET A 167 13.61 9.93 -2.00
CA MET A 167 12.99 8.64 -1.68
C MET A 167 11.95 8.24 -2.72
N ILE A 168 11.11 9.19 -3.18
CA ILE A 168 10.12 8.95 -4.24
C ILE A 168 10.82 8.56 -5.55
N ARG A 169 11.87 9.29 -5.94
CA ARG A 169 12.66 8.94 -7.13
C ARG A 169 13.27 7.55 -7.03
N ARG A 170 13.73 7.16 -5.85
CA ARG A 170 14.29 5.82 -5.65
C ARG A 170 13.25 4.71 -5.89
N VAL A 171 12.01 4.94 -5.51
CA VAL A 171 10.89 4.03 -5.83
C VAL A 171 10.62 4.02 -7.33
N ASP A 172 10.61 5.18 -7.98
CA ASP A 172 10.41 5.31 -9.42
C ASP A 172 11.49 4.57 -10.22
N ASP A 173 12.77 4.76 -9.85
CA ASP A 173 13.89 4.03 -10.44
C ASP A 173 13.74 2.50 -10.28
N ALA A 174 13.30 2.04 -9.11
CA ALA A 174 13.08 0.62 -8.86
C ALA A 174 11.93 0.05 -9.71
N VAL A 175 10.86 0.80 -9.88
CA VAL A 175 9.74 0.42 -10.76
C VAL A 175 10.17 0.37 -12.22
N ALA A 176 10.94 1.36 -12.67
CA ALA A 176 11.50 1.39 -14.03
C ALA A 176 12.42 0.20 -14.31
N ASP A 177 13.26 -0.15 -13.33
CA ASP A 177 14.15 -1.31 -13.39
C ASP A 177 13.36 -2.63 -13.49
N LEU A 178 12.31 -2.79 -12.72
CA LEU A 178 11.42 -3.95 -12.78
C LEU A 178 10.70 -4.06 -14.13
N ILE A 179 10.17 -2.95 -14.66
CA ILE A 179 9.54 -2.93 -15.99
C ILE A 179 10.54 -3.33 -17.07
N ARG A 180 11.79 -2.84 -16.99
CA ARG A 180 12.84 -3.24 -17.93
C ARG A 180 13.16 -4.74 -17.81
N LEU A 181 13.20 -5.28 -16.58
CA LEU A 181 13.38 -6.72 -16.36
C LEU A 181 12.29 -7.54 -17.06
N LEU A 182 11.03 -7.15 -16.92
CA LEU A 182 9.92 -7.87 -17.56
C LEU A 182 10.03 -7.85 -19.09
N LYS A 183 10.49 -6.74 -19.67
CA LYS A 183 10.79 -6.62 -21.11
C LYS A 183 11.91 -7.55 -21.54
N ASP A 184 13.02 -7.56 -20.80
CA ASP A 184 14.17 -8.43 -21.09
C ASP A 184 13.79 -9.91 -21.01
N LEU A 185 12.89 -10.27 -20.09
CA LEU A 185 12.33 -11.61 -19.93
C LEU A 185 11.24 -11.96 -20.96
N LYS A 186 10.80 -10.99 -21.78
CA LYS A 186 9.72 -11.13 -22.77
C LYS A 186 8.40 -11.60 -22.14
N ILE A 187 8.03 -10.99 -20.99
CA ILE A 187 6.78 -11.23 -20.30
C ILE A 187 6.02 -9.94 -19.97
N ASP A 188 6.55 -8.82 -20.37
CA ASP A 188 6.04 -7.47 -20.15
C ASP A 188 4.60 -7.29 -20.66
N ASP A 189 4.31 -7.79 -21.88
CA ASP A 189 2.99 -7.65 -22.50
C ASP A 189 1.90 -8.38 -21.71
N ASN A 190 2.21 -9.53 -21.13
CA ASN A 190 1.28 -10.35 -20.36
C ASN A 190 1.55 -10.31 -18.84
N THR A 191 2.00 -9.19 -18.34
CA THR A 191 2.13 -8.94 -16.91
C THR A 191 1.32 -7.71 -16.51
N MET A 192 0.36 -7.89 -15.62
CA MET A 192 -0.36 -6.79 -15.00
C MET A 192 0.49 -6.21 -13.86
N ILE A 193 0.76 -4.91 -13.92
CA ILE A 193 1.42 -4.15 -12.88
C ILE A 193 0.40 -3.19 -12.29
N VAL A 194 0.23 -3.23 -10.96
CA VAL A 194 -0.56 -2.26 -10.20
C VAL A 194 0.40 -1.48 -9.33
N PHE A 195 0.43 -0.17 -9.46
CA PHE A 195 1.15 0.74 -8.59
C PHE A 195 0.16 1.57 -7.80
N THR A 196 0.29 1.58 -6.49
CA THR A 196 -0.60 2.34 -5.59
C THR A 196 0.12 2.70 -4.29
N SER A 197 -0.52 3.54 -3.46
CA SER A 197 -0.12 3.84 -2.09
C SER A 197 -1.20 3.33 -1.12
N ASP A 198 -0.87 3.22 0.16
CA ASP A 198 -1.78 2.72 1.21
C ASP A 198 -2.69 3.81 1.78
N ASN A 199 -2.24 5.06 1.78
CA ASN A 199 -3.00 6.23 2.27
C ASN A 199 -2.50 7.53 1.62
N GLY A 200 -3.24 8.60 1.83
CA GLY A 200 -2.82 9.95 1.44
C GLY A 200 -1.53 10.39 2.14
N PRO A 201 -1.00 11.56 1.79
CA PRO A 201 0.26 12.06 2.33
C PRO A 201 0.17 12.28 3.84
N HIS A 202 1.31 12.23 4.53
CA HIS A 202 1.35 12.43 5.97
C HIS A 202 2.39 13.49 6.39
N ASN A 203 2.25 13.98 7.62
CA ASN A 203 3.14 14.96 8.21
C ASN A 203 3.91 14.36 9.41
N GLU A 204 4.40 13.15 9.24
CA GLU A 204 5.17 12.44 10.25
C GLU A 204 6.63 12.36 9.81
N GLY A 205 7.56 12.67 10.70
CA GLY A 205 8.99 12.65 10.42
C GLY A 205 9.72 11.39 10.88
N GLY A 206 8.97 10.47 11.54
CA GLY A 206 9.57 9.33 12.22
C GLY A 206 10.03 9.65 13.65
N SER A 207 10.46 8.65 14.37
CA SER A 207 10.79 8.74 15.81
C SER A 207 12.25 8.41 16.15
N ASP A 208 13.07 8.00 15.17
CA ASP A 208 14.48 7.72 15.43
C ASP A 208 15.29 9.02 15.46
N PRO A 209 15.83 9.41 16.62
CA PRO A 209 16.60 10.64 16.75
C PRO A 209 17.89 10.66 15.91
N ARG A 210 18.39 9.51 15.47
CA ARG A 210 19.60 9.42 14.60
C ARG A 210 19.30 9.84 13.17
N HIS A 211 18.02 9.70 12.75
CA HIS A 211 17.56 9.95 11.40
C HIS A 211 16.39 10.94 11.37
N TRP A 212 16.32 11.80 12.38
CA TRP A 212 15.27 12.83 12.44
C TRP A 212 15.62 14.01 11.53
N HIS A 213 15.00 14.04 10.36
CA HIS A 213 15.16 15.11 9.38
C HIS A 213 13.95 16.07 9.32
N GLY A 214 13.05 15.97 10.29
CA GLY A 214 11.80 16.73 10.33
C GLY A 214 10.60 15.90 9.83
N ALA A 215 9.41 16.46 10.03
CA ALA A 215 8.20 15.89 9.51
C ALA A 215 8.11 16.09 7.99
N GLN A 216 7.57 15.13 7.27
CA GLN A 216 7.17 15.33 5.88
C GLN A 216 6.23 16.54 5.82
N ASN A 217 6.46 17.42 4.89
CA ASN A 217 5.62 18.60 4.73
C ASN A 217 4.77 18.46 3.45
N PRO A 218 3.58 17.85 3.51
CA PRO A 218 2.72 17.67 2.35
C PRO A 218 2.30 18.98 1.70
N GLN A 219 2.24 20.07 2.47
CA GLN A 219 1.89 21.39 1.96
C GLN A 219 2.92 21.92 0.96
N PHE A 220 4.20 21.60 1.13
CA PHE A 220 5.25 22.07 0.24
C PHE A 220 5.04 21.60 -1.21
N PHE A 221 4.72 20.31 -1.39
CA PHE A 221 4.46 19.73 -2.70
C PHE A 221 2.98 19.71 -3.08
N LYS A 222 2.09 20.15 -2.19
CA LYS A 222 0.64 19.96 -2.31
C LYS A 222 0.30 18.50 -2.62
N SER A 223 0.89 17.57 -1.85
CA SER A 223 0.80 16.14 -2.11
C SER A 223 -0.63 15.58 -2.00
N TYR A 224 -1.54 16.32 -1.40
CA TYR A 224 -2.98 16.06 -1.36
C TYR A 224 -3.74 16.61 -2.60
N GLY A 225 -3.04 17.25 -3.55
CA GLY A 225 -3.64 17.81 -4.76
C GLY A 225 -4.59 18.96 -4.47
N MET A 226 -5.80 18.88 -4.99
CA MET A 226 -6.90 19.84 -4.77
C MET A 226 -7.81 19.44 -3.62
N MET A 227 -7.48 18.40 -2.86
CA MET A 227 -8.30 17.83 -1.80
C MET A 227 -7.84 18.35 -0.45
N ASP A 228 -8.71 18.27 0.55
CA ASP A 228 -8.36 18.51 1.94
C ASP A 228 -8.10 17.21 2.68
N GLY A 229 -7.35 17.28 3.78
CA GLY A 229 -6.97 16.13 4.58
C GLY A 229 -5.64 15.51 4.16
N ILE A 230 -5.09 14.74 5.10
CA ILE A 230 -3.88 13.94 4.96
C ILE A 230 -4.10 12.59 5.63
N LYS A 231 -3.12 11.69 5.61
CA LYS A 231 -3.15 10.43 6.37
C LYS A 231 -3.80 10.65 7.74
N ARG A 232 -4.73 9.80 8.13
CA ARG A 232 -5.59 9.82 9.33
C ARG A 232 -6.88 10.64 9.19
N ASP A 233 -7.05 11.42 8.13
CA ASP A 233 -8.32 12.05 7.80
C ASP A 233 -9.14 11.15 6.87
N CYS A 234 -10.46 11.19 7.02
CA CYS A 234 -11.39 10.61 6.05
C CYS A 234 -11.87 11.62 4.98
N TRP A 235 -11.30 12.83 4.96
CA TRP A 235 -11.36 13.71 3.80
C TRP A 235 -10.64 13.08 2.61
N GLU A 236 -10.99 13.49 1.39
CA GLU A 236 -10.45 12.89 0.16
C GLU A 236 -8.92 12.86 0.11
N GLY A 237 -8.25 13.92 0.59
CA GLY A 237 -6.79 13.98 0.60
C GLY A 237 -6.12 12.96 1.51
N GLY A 238 -6.82 12.46 2.53
CA GLY A 238 -6.32 11.37 3.39
C GLY A 238 -6.63 9.97 2.85
N MET A 239 -7.68 9.85 2.04
CA MET A 239 -8.23 8.57 1.58
C MET A 239 -7.85 8.24 0.14
N ARG A 240 -7.86 9.23 -0.74
CA ARG A 240 -7.56 9.02 -2.16
C ARG A 240 -6.07 8.83 -2.38
N VAL A 241 -5.71 7.78 -3.09
CA VAL A 241 -4.32 7.42 -3.39
C VAL A 241 -4.13 7.30 -4.91
N PRO A 242 -2.90 7.57 -5.41
CA PRO A 242 -2.58 7.30 -6.80
C PRO A 242 -2.74 5.81 -7.07
N THR A 243 -3.38 5.47 -8.18
CA THR A 243 -3.51 4.09 -8.64
C THR A 243 -3.28 4.03 -10.14
N LEU A 244 -2.24 3.33 -10.55
CA LEU A 244 -1.85 3.16 -11.94
C LEU A 244 -1.83 1.67 -12.27
N VAL A 245 -2.43 1.30 -13.40
CA VAL A 245 -2.47 -0.08 -13.86
C VAL A 245 -1.91 -0.18 -15.27
N ARG A 246 -0.99 -1.11 -15.46
CA ARG A 246 -0.37 -1.38 -16.74
C ARG A 246 -0.45 -2.87 -17.06
N TRP A 247 -1.07 -3.20 -18.20
CA TRP A 247 -1.11 -4.55 -18.78
C TRP A 247 -1.23 -4.43 -20.29
N PRO A 248 -0.11 -4.30 -21.03
CA PRO A 248 -0.14 -3.91 -22.44
C PRO A 248 -1.01 -4.78 -23.35
N ALA A 249 -1.08 -6.09 -23.09
CA ALA A 249 -1.90 -7.00 -23.88
C ALA A 249 -3.42 -6.85 -23.65
N ARG A 250 -3.85 -6.20 -22.58
CA ARG A 250 -5.26 -6.19 -22.17
C ARG A 250 -5.83 -4.81 -21.87
N ILE A 251 -5.02 -3.89 -21.36
CA ILE A 251 -5.47 -2.56 -20.93
C ILE A 251 -5.09 -1.53 -21.99
N PRO A 252 -6.07 -0.84 -22.59
CA PRO A 252 -5.81 0.25 -23.54
C PRO A 252 -5.01 1.37 -22.86
N LYS A 253 -4.14 2.03 -23.64
CA LYS A 253 -3.29 3.12 -23.16
C LYS A 253 -4.08 4.40 -22.90
N GLY A 254 -3.64 5.18 -21.91
CA GLY A 254 -4.12 6.56 -21.71
C GLY A 254 -5.53 6.66 -21.15
N GLN A 255 -6.10 5.60 -20.60
CA GLN A 255 -7.41 5.65 -19.96
C GLN A 255 -7.34 6.28 -18.57
N ILE A 256 -8.38 7.01 -18.22
CA ILE A 256 -8.67 7.50 -16.89
C ILE A 256 -10.02 6.92 -16.48
N SER A 257 -10.07 6.20 -15.36
CA SER A 257 -11.31 5.71 -14.79
C SER A 257 -11.75 6.61 -13.63
N LEU A 258 -13.02 6.97 -13.61
CA LEU A 258 -13.66 7.69 -12.51
C LEU A 258 -14.45 6.73 -11.60
N HIS A 259 -14.39 5.43 -11.86
CA HIS A 259 -15.06 4.44 -11.01
C HIS A 259 -14.41 4.41 -9.61
N PRO A 260 -15.17 4.65 -8.55
CA PRO A 260 -14.64 4.58 -7.20
C PRO A 260 -14.37 3.12 -6.81
N GLY A 261 -13.12 2.81 -6.48
CA GLY A 261 -12.68 1.48 -6.07
C GLY A 261 -11.96 1.51 -4.72
N GLN A 262 -11.90 0.37 -4.08
CA GLN A 262 -11.16 0.17 -2.82
C GLN A 262 -10.18 -1.00 -2.91
N PHE A 263 -9.31 -1.15 -1.90
CA PHE A 263 -8.30 -2.21 -1.88
C PHE A 263 -8.88 -3.63 -1.91
N HIS A 264 -10.05 -3.86 -1.34
CA HIS A 264 -10.70 -5.16 -1.38
C HIS A 264 -11.14 -5.57 -2.80
N ASP A 265 -11.31 -4.62 -3.71
CA ASP A 265 -11.62 -4.89 -5.13
C ASP A 265 -10.46 -5.56 -5.85
N TRP A 266 -9.23 -5.34 -5.40
CA TRP A 266 -8.06 -6.00 -5.99
C TRP A 266 -8.06 -7.50 -5.79
N LEU A 267 -8.58 -8.02 -4.66
CA LEU A 267 -8.72 -9.47 -4.48
C LEU A 267 -9.67 -10.05 -5.54
N ALA A 268 -10.82 -9.41 -5.73
CA ALA A 268 -11.79 -9.83 -6.74
C ALA A 268 -11.24 -9.70 -8.17
N THR A 269 -10.53 -8.59 -8.45
CA THR A 269 -9.90 -8.35 -9.75
C THR A 269 -8.83 -9.39 -10.07
N LEU A 270 -7.96 -9.71 -9.12
CA LEU A 270 -6.89 -10.69 -9.32
C LEU A 270 -7.43 -12.12 -9.44
N ALA A 271 -8.49 -12.46 -8.72
CA ALA A 271 -9.18 -13.73 -8.88
C ALA A 271 -9.78 -13.87 -10.29
N ASP A 272 -10.43 -12.83 -10.78
CA ASP A 272 -10.98 -12.77 -12.12
C ASP A 272 -9.89 -12.88 -13.21
N VAL A 273 -8.79 -12.14 -13.06
CA VAL A 273 -7.60 -12.26 -13.93
C VAL A 273 -7.03 -13.67 -13.95
N ALA A 274 -7.04 -14.35 -12.80
CA ALA A 274 -6.55 -15.72 -12.67
C ALA A 274 -7.56 -16.79 -13.11
N GLY A 275 -8.78 -16.39 -13.46
CA GLY A 275 -9.85 -17.32 -13.83
C GLY A 275 -10.32 -18.22 -12.70
N VAL A 276 -10.21 -17.74 -11.44
CA VAL A 276 -10.66 -18.46 -10.24
C VAL A 276 -11.82 -17.73 -9.57
N PRO A 277 -12.73 -18.46 -8.90
CA PRO A 277 -13.85 -17.81 -8.23
C PRO A 277 -13.38 -16.88 -7.11
N VAL A 278 -14.03 -15.72 -7.02
CA VAL A 278 -13.83 -14.81 -5.91
C VAL A 278 -14.34 -15.45 -4.62
N PRO A 279 -13.61 -15.37 -3.50
CA PRO A 279 -14.08 -15.90 -2.24
C PRO A 279 -15.45 -15.32 -1.84
N ALA A 280 -16.39 -16.17 -1.42
CA ALA A 280 -17.78 -15.79 -1.15
C ALA A 280 -17.94 -14.69 -0.07
N ARG A 281 -16.92 -14.46 0.74
CA ARG A 281 -16.88 -13.41 1.77
C ARG A 281 -16.11 -12.15 1.36
N SER A 282 -15.70 -12.05 0.10
CA SER A 282 -15.11 -10.81 -0.40
C SER A 282 -16.19 -9.76 -0.60
N ASP A 283 -15.98 -8.57 -0.06
CA ASP A 283 -16.84 -7.42 -0.29
C ASP A 283 -16.48 -6.70 -1.61
N GLY A 284 -15.35 -7.09 -2.24
CA GLY A 284 -14.85 -6.46 -3.45
C GLY A 284 -15.52 -6.95 -4.74
N VAL A 285 -15.52 -6.08 -5.73
CA VAL A 285 -15.92 -6.38 -7.11
C VAL A 285 -14.72 -6.35 -8.02
N SER A 286 -14.73 -7.13 -9.10
CA SER A 286 -13.67 -7.06 -10.10
C SER A 286 -13.68 -5.71 -10.82
N LEU A 287 -12.53 -5.04 -10.87
CA LEU A 287 -12.29 -3.83 -11.66
C LEU A 287 -11.90 -4.16 -13.11
N LEU A 288 -11.79 -5.43 -13.46
CA LEU A 288 -11.32 -5.86 -14.77
C LEU A 288 -12.15 -5.29 -15.92
N PRO A 289 -13.49 -5.20 -15.85
CA PRO A 289 -14.28 -4.58 -16.92
C PRO A 289 -13.85 -3.13 -17.18
N THR A 290 -13.76 -2.31 -16.14
CA THR A 290 -13.29 -0.92 -16.27
C THR A 290 -11.87 -0.85 -16.81
N LEU A 291 -10.96 -1.67 -16.31
CA LEU A 291 -9.56 -1.67 -16.72
C LEU A 291 -9.39 -2.06 -18.22
N THR A 292 -10.22 -2.96 -18.73
CA THR A 292 -10.12 -3.44 -20.11
C THR A 292 -10.99 -2.66 -21.10
N GLY A 293 -11.57 -1.52 -20.68
CA GLY A 293 -12.36 -0.64 -21.57
C GLY A 293 -13.84 -1.00 -21.69
N HIS A 294 -14.36 -1.85 -20.81
CA HIS A 294 -15.76 -2.27 -20.75
C HIS A 294 -16.46 -1.70 -19.52
N ALA A 295 -16.33 -0.38 -19.31
CA ALA A 295 -16.86 0.31 -18.12
C ALA A 295 -18.39 0.17 -17.98
N ASP A 296 -19.12 -0.04 -19.08
CA ASP A 296 -20.55 -0.34 -19.13
C ASP A 296 -20.93 -1.65 -18.42
N GLN A 297 -19.97 -2.59 -18.31
CA GLN A 297 -20.15 -3.87 -17.62
C GLN A 297 -19.66 -3.85 -16.18
N GLN A 298 -19.11 -2.71 -15.72
CA GLN A 298 -18.58 -2.58 -14.36
C GLN A 298 -19.69 -2.63 -13.32
N LYS A 299 -19.62 -3.61 -12.44
CA LYS A 299 -20.54 -3.68 -11.30
C LYS A 299 -20.17 -2.61 -10.27
N PRO A 300 -21.17 -1.99 -9.62
CA PRO A 300 -20.91 -1.07 -8.53
C PRO A 300 -20.23 -1.82 -7.37
N GLY A 301 -19.15 -1.23 -6.85
CA GLY A 301 -18.46 -1.72 -5.68
C GLY A 301 -19.00 -1.09 -4.40
N ILE A 302 -18.53 -1.60 -3.27
CA ILE A 302 -18.79 -1.02 -1.96
C ILE A 302 -17.61 -0.14 -1.62
N VAL A 303 -17.84 1.17 -1.46
CA VAL A 303 -16.83 2.07 -0.90
C VAL A 303 -17.24 2.38 0.52
N TYR A 304 -16.52 1.79 1.46
CA TYR A 304 -16.73 1.97 2.89
C TYR A 304 -15.38 1.93 3.61
N ALA A 305 -15.15 2.92 4.48
CA ALA A 305 -14.03 2.90 5.40
C ALA A 305 -14.41 3.55 6.73
N GLU A 306 -13.79 3.09 7.81
CA GLU A 306 -13.84 3.75 9.10
C GLU A 306 -12.48 3.79 9.74
N TYR A 307 -12.23 4.87 10.49
CA TYR A 307 -10.96 5.06 11.16
C TYR A 307 -11.15 5.84 12.46
N ASN A 308 -10.69 5.26 13.55
CA ASN A 308 -10.73 5.92 14.85
C ASN A 308 -9.31 6.40 15.22
N PHE A 309 -9.12 7.69 15.21
CA PHE A 309 -7.85 8.30 15.58
C PHE A 309 -8.05 9.65 16.26
N ALA A 310 -7.42 9.84 17.41
CA ALA A 310 -7.38 11.14 18.07
C ALA A 310 -6.58 12.17 17.25
N GLY A 311 -6.86 13.44 17.45
CA GLY A 311 -6.17 14.52 16.77
C GLY A 311 -7.06 15.28 15.81
N LYS A 312 -6.44 16.16 15.05
CA LYS A 312 -7.15 17.12 14.19
C LYS A 312 -6.59 17.09 12.78
N THR A 313 -7.44 17.46 11.82
CA THR A 313 -7.02 17.82 10.46
C THR A 313 -6.04 19.02 10.55
N PRO A 314 -4.94 19.02 9.79
CA PRO A 314 -4.00 20.15 9.82
C PRO A 314 -4.64 21.47 9.36
N GLU A 315 -4.09 22.58 9.85
CA GLU A 315 -4.52 23.92 9.46
C GLU A 315 -3.71 24.44 8.28
N TYR A 316 -3.62 23.67 7.20
CA TYR A 316 -2.87 24.11 6.02
C TYR A 316 -3.55 25.29 5.34
N LYS A 317 -2.71 26.17 4.74
CA LYS A 317 -3.17 27.44 4.20
C LYS A 317 -4.30 27.31 3.17
N ASP A 318 -4.21 26.28 2.34
CA ASP A 318 -5.11 26.00 1.21
C ASP A 318 -6.28 25.05 1.56
N PHE A 319 -6.37 24.60 2.80
CA PHE A 319 -7.57 23.88 3.27
C PHE A 319 -8.73 24.84 3.54
N LEU A 320 -9.95 24.37 3.39
CA LEU A 320 -11.18 25.10 3.74
C LEU A 320 -11.20 25.45 5.24
N GLY A 321 -11.79 26.58 5.59
CA GLY A 321 -11.83 27.04 6.96
C GLY A 321 -12.47 26.05 7.93
N GLU A 322 -13.56 25.44 7.52
CA GLU A 322 -14.31 24.44 8.28
C GLU A 322 -13.58 23.10 8.43
N HIS A 323 -12.63 22.78 7.55
CA HIS A 323 -11.83 21.58 7.62
C HIS A 323 -10.58 21.74 8.49
N LYS A 324 -10.05 22.98 8.61
CA LYS A 324 -8.90 23.30 9.45
C LYS A 324 -9.19 23.00 10.91
N GLY A 325 -8.33 22.23 11.53
CA GLY A 325 -8.48 21.89 12.93
C GLY A 325 -9.70 20.98 13.26
N ALA A 326 -10.39 20.47 12.24
CA ALA A 326 -11.53 19.57 12.45
C ALA A 326 -11.13 18.35 13.27
N GLN A 327 -11.92 18.05 14.31
CA GLN A 327 -11.66 16.94 15.22
C GLN A 327 -11.97 15.61 14.53
N ARG A 328 -11.00 14.71 14.45
CA ARG A 328 -11.14 13.40 13.80
C ARG A 328 -12.06 12.45 14.59
N GLY A 329 -11.58 11.88 15.68
CA GLY A 329 -12.28 10.86 16.46
C GLY A 329 -12.62 9.63 15.61
N GLN A 330 -13.80 9.05 15.87
CA GLN A 330 -14.34 7.97 15.03
C GLN A 330 -14.90 8.57 13.74
N GLN A 331 -14.32 8.23 12.61
CA GLN A 331 -14.69 8.69 11.28
C GLN A 331 -15.27 7.54 10.48
N GLN A 332 -16.23 7.83 9.60
CA GLN A 332 -16.75 6.88 8.63
C GLN A 332 -17.00 7.56 7.29
N ILE A 333 -16.71 6.85 6.21
CA ILE A 333 -17.14 7.19 4.85
C ILE A 333 -17.96 6.05 4.25
N VAL A 334 -18.89 6.43 3.38
CA VAL A 334 -19.65 5.50 2.55
C VAL A 334 -20.01 6.19 1.24
N PHE A 335 -20.00 5.44 0.13
CA PHE A 335 -20.50 5.96 -1.14
C PHE A 335 -21.86 5.35 -1.47
N VAL A 336 -22.80 6.19 -1.85
CA VAL A 336 -24.14 5.81 -2.33
C VAL A 336 -24.45 6.68 -3.54
N ASP A 337 -24.82 6.06 -4.67
CA ASP A 337 -25.12 6.72 -5.93
C ASP A 337 -24.02 7.69 -6.43
N GLY A 338 -22.75 7.32 -6.21
CA GLY A 338 -21.59 8.15 -6.60
C GLY A 338 -21.30 9.32 -5.67
N LEU A 339 -22.11 9.54 -4.64
CA LEU A 339 -21.88 10.60 -3.65
C LEU A 339 -21.26 10.03 -2.38
N LYS A 340 -20.31 10.77 -1.82
CA LYS A 340 -19.63 10.41 -0.57
C LYS A 340 -20.41 10.93 0.62
N GLY A 341 -20.75 10.03 1.53
CA GLY A 341 -21.11 10.38 2.90
C GLY A 341 -19.90 10.35 3.81
N LEU A 342 -19.67 11.40 4.58
CA LEU A 342 -18.63 11.50 5.59
C LEU A 342 -19.24 11.89 6.93
N ARG A 343 -18.86 11.20 8.01
CA ARG A 343 -19.16 11.63 9.38
C ARG A 343 -17.97 11.44 10.30
N MET A 344 -17.75 12.39 11.20
CA MET A 344 -16.62 12.43 12.14
C MET A 344 -17.13 12.54 13.58
N GLY A 345 -16.33 12.11 14.55
CA GLY A 345 -16.70 12.10 15.96
C GLY A 345 -17.96 11.27 16.21
N VAL A 346 -18.10 10.15 15.53
CA VAL A 346 -19.28 9.28 15.57
C VAL A 346 -19.37 8.61 16.94
N LYS A 347 -20.50 8.81 17.63
CA LYS A 347 -20.79 8.22 18.94
C LYS A 347 -21.94 7.20 18.90
N ASP A 348 -22.79 7.31 17.88
CA ASP A 348 -23.93 6.43 17.65
C ASP A 348 -24.14 6.20 16.16
N ALA A 349 -24.98 5.22 15.83
CA ALA A 349 -25.23 4.83 14.44
C ALA A 349 -26.15 5.83 13.70
N ASP A 350 -26.88 6.67 14.44
CA ASP A 350 -27.88 7.59 13.86
C ASP A 350 -27.30 8.94 13.47
N LYS A 351 -26.04 9.21 13.81
CA LYS A 351 -25.38 10.45 13.38
C LYS A 351 -25.46 10.61 11.86
N ASP A 352 -25.91 11.77 11.42
CA ASP A 352 -26.02 12.11 10.01
C ASP A 352 -24.66 12.23 9.32
N PHE A 353 -24.67 11.95 8.03
CA PHE A 353 -23.55 12.18 7.14
C PHE A 353 -23.59 13.60 6.55
N MET A 354 -22.46 14.25 6.44
CA MET A 354 -22.21 15.26 5.41
C MET A 354 -22.15 14.54 4.07
N ILE A 355 -22.66 15.12 2.99
CA ILE A 355 -22.77 14.48 1.68
C ILE A 355 -22.07 15.33 0.63
N PHE A 356 -21.14 14.74 -0.12
CA PHE A 356 -20.30 15.44 -1.08
C PHE A 356 -20.29 14.77 -2.44
N ASP A 357 -20.22 15.57 -3.49
CA ASP A 357 -19.93 15.14 -4.86
C ASP A 357 -18.41 15.26 -5.11
N THR A 358 -17.64 14.31 -4.62
CA THR A 358 -16.17 14.37 -4.67
C THR A 358 -15.58 14.26 -6.08
N LEU A 359 -16.40 13.96 -7.09
CA LEU A 359 -15.99 13.99 -8.48
C LEU A 359 -15.89 15.43 -9.00
N ASN A 360 -16.89 16.26 -8.69
CA ASN A 360 -16.97 17.65 -9.14
C ASN A 360 -16.47 18.64 -8.07
N ASP A 361 -16.46 18.24 -6.82
CA ASP A 361 -16.00 18.98 -5.65
C ASP A 361 -15.01 18.14 -4.83
N PRO A 362 -13.77 17.93 -5.32
CA PRO A 362 -12.78 17.10 -4.64
C PRO A 362 -12.28 17.68 -3.31
N GLN A 363 -12.51 18.97 -3.05
CA GLN A 363 -12.20 19.61 -1.78
C GLN A 363 -13.30 19.45 -0.73
N GLU A 364 -14.46 18.88 -1.12
CA GLU A 364 -15.60 18.66 -0.21
C GLU A 364 -16.13 19.99 0.40
N SER A 365 -16.23 21.01 -0.46
CA SER A 365 -16.58 22.38 -0.05
C SER A 365 -18.09 22.60 0.12
N LYS A 366 -18.91 21.76 -0.49
CA LYS A 366 -20.36 21.89 -0.49
C LYS A 366 -21.07 20.68 0.08
N ASP A 367 -21.52 20.79 1.31
CA ASP A 367 -22.38 19.76 1.91
C ASP A 367 -23.78 19.75 1.27
N LEU A 368 -24.14 18.64 0.65
CA LEU A 368 -25.41 18.40 -0.02
C LEU A 368 -26.47 17.76 0.88
N ALA A 369 -26.19 17.50 2.16
CA ALA A 369 -27.07 16.75 3.05
C ALA A 369 -28.49 17.35 3.15
N SER A 370 -28.60 18.67 3.22
CA SER A 370 -29.90 19.36 3.27
C SER A 370 -30.70 19.27 1.98
N SER A 371 -30.04 19.16 0.82
CA SER A 371 -30.68 19.02 -0.49
C SER A 371 -30.95 17.58 -0.91
N LYS A 372 -30.41 16.61 -0.17
CA LYS A 372 -30.52 15.17 -0.45
C LYS A 372 -30.86 14.34 0.80
N PRO A 373 -31.94 14.68 1.52
CA PRO A 373 -32.32 14.02 2.77
C PRO A 373 -32.61 12.52 2.59
N GLU A 374 -33.04 12.10 1.40
CA GLU A 374 -33.31 10.69 1.08
C GLU A 374 -32.06 9.80 1.13
N LEU A 375 -30.86 10.39 0.97
CA LEU A 375 -29.62 9.65 1.04
C LEU A 375 -29.19 9.33 2.47
N GLN A 376 -29.62 10.09 3.47
CA GLN A 376 -29.23 9.84 4.87
C GLN A 376 -29.58 8.42 5.32
N ALA A 377 -30.82 8.00 5.15
CA ALA A 377 -31.24 6.65 5.53
C ALA A 377 -30.48 5.56 4.77
N ARG A 378 -30.24 5.78 3.47
CA ARG A 378 -29.51 4.83 2.62
C ARG A 378 -28.04 4.74 3.00
N MET A 379 -27.38 5.85 3.31
CA MET A 379 -25.99 5.89 3.76
C MET A 379 -25.82 5.25 5.14
N LYS A 380 -26.74 5.50 6.08
CA LYS A 380 -26.76 4.83 7.38
C LYS A 380 -26.93 3.32 7.23
N ALA A 381 -27.87 2.89 6.39
CA ALA A 381 -28.10 1.46 6.11
C ALA A 381 -26.88 0.82 5.44
N ALA A 382 -26.25 1.48 4.47
CA ALA A 382 -25.04 1.00 3.80
C ALA A 382 -23.86 0.90 4.79
N ALA A 383 -23.65 1.91 5.64
CA ALA A 383 -22.62 1.88 6.67
C ALA A 383 -22.84 0.71 7.64
N LEU A 384 -24.07 0.52 8.10
CA LEU A 384 -24.42 -0.56 9.03
C LEU A 384 -24.22 -1.96 8.40
N SER A 385 -24.62 -2.14 7.14
CA SER A 385 -24.49 -3.43 6.44
C SER A 385 -23.03 -3.83 6.16
N ASN A 386 -22.15 -2.83 5.96
CA ASN A 386 -20.74 -3.07 5.66
C ASN A 386 -19.86 -3.14 6.90
N ARG A 387 -20.30 -2.53 8.00
CA ARG A 387 -19.54 -2.54 9.24
C ARG A 387 -19.55 -3.92 9.88
N ARG A 388 -18.38 -4.32 10.40
CA ARG A 388 -18.24 -5.52 11.23
C ARG A 388 -17.78 -5.10 12.62
N ALA A 389 -18.40 -5.68 13.64
CA ALA A 389 -17.94 -5.46 15.01
C ALA A 389 -16.54 -6.04 15.22
N SER A 390 -15.69 -5.28 15.89
CA SER A 390 -14.42 -5.84 16.40
C SER A 390 -14.74 -6.74 17.60
N LEU A 391 -14.09 -7.89 17.69
CA LEU A 391 -14.24 -8.79 18.82
C LEU A 391 -13.00 -8.69 19.74
N PRO A 392 -13.20 -8.45 21.05
CA PRO A 392 -14.45 -8.09 21.70
C PRO A 392 -14.78 -6.60 21.50
N SER A 393 -16.00 -6.29 21.05
CA SER A 393 -16.45 -4.90 20.98
C SER A 393 -16.76 -4.37 22.39
N LYS A 394 -16.26 -3.18 22.71
CA LYS A 394 -16.49 -2.49 23.98
C LYS A 394 -17.29 -1.20 23.80
N THR A 395 -17.73 -0.89 22.59
CA THR A 395 -18.40 0.37 22.30
C THR A 395 -19.89 0.17 22.12
N VAL A 396 -20.70 1.08 22.68
CA VAL A 396 -22.16 1.13 22.48
C VAL A 396 -22.50 1.26 20.99
N PHE A 397 -21.64 1.90 20.22
CA PHE A 397 -21.75 2.04 18.77
C PHE A 397 -21.79 0.69 18.03
N ASP A 398 -21.14 -0.35 18.58
CA ASP A 398 -21.14 -1.69 18.02
C ASP A 398 -22.34 -2.55 18.47
N SER A 399 -23.12 -2.12 19.43
CA SER A 399 -24.20 -2.90 20.01
C SER A 399 -25.34 -3.25 19.03
N ALA A 400 -25.51 -2.43 17.99
CA ALA A 400 -26.49 -2.65 16.92
C ALA A 400 -25.97 -3.55 15.79
N LEU A 401 -24.68 -3.96 15.83
CA LEU A 401 -24.09 -4.77 14.78
C LEU A 401 -24.41 -6.26 14.97
N VAL A 402 -24.66 -6.93 13.84
CA VAL A 402 -24.73 -8.38 13.83
C VAL A 402 -23.34 -8.92 14.19
N PRO A 403 -23.22 -9.78 15.22
CA PRO A 403 -21.94 -10.39 15.57
C PRO A 403 -21.33 -11.07 14.36
N ALA A 404 -20.00 -10.98 14.22
CA ALA A 404 -19.29 -11.74 13.20
C ALA A 404 -19.64 -13.23 13.38
N VAL A 405 -20.26 -13.82 12.36
CA VAL A 405 -20.62 -15.23 12.41
C VAL A 405 -19.33 -16.06 12.42
N ASP A 406 -19.10 -16.77 13.50
CA ASP A 406 -18.01 -17.76 13.55
C ASP A 406 -18.41 -18.92 12.64
N VAL A 407 -17.83 -18.96 11.44
CA VAL A 407 -18.09 -20.03 10.48
C VAL A 407 -17.28 -21.24 10.88
N LYS A 408 -17.87 -22.08 11.73
CA LYS A 408 -17.43 -23.45 11.92
C LYS A 408 -17.79 -24.24 10.66
N GLY A 409 -16.83 -24.34 9.74
CA GLY A 409 -16.99 -25.13 8.52
C GLY A 409 -15.67 -25.76 8.13
N THR A 410 -15.70 -27.00 7.68
CA THR A 410 -14.59 -27.67 7.02
C THR A 410 -14.33 -26.95 5.70
N VAL A 411 -13.30 -26.12 5.67
CA VAL A 411 -12.83 -25.47 4.45
C VAL A 411 -11.88 -26.42 3.75
N SER A 412 -12.10 -26.59 2.45
CA SER A 412 -11.16 -27.35 1.60
C SER A 412 -9.74 -26.81 1.78
N PRO A 413 -8.71 -27.66 1.86
CA PRO A 413 -7.33 -27.22 2.13
C PRO A 413 -6.81 -26.11 1.22
N GLY A 414 -7.38 -25.95 0.02
CA GLY A 414 -7.05 -24.88 -0.92
C GLY A 414 -7.73 -23.52 -0.65
N LEU A 415 -8.69 -23.45 0.29
CA LEU A 415 -9.48 -22.23 0.56
C LEU A 415 -9.26 -21.66 1.98
N ARG A 416 -8.29 -22.18 2.73
CA ARG A 416 -8.03 -21.74 4.11
C ARG A 416 -7.66 -20.25 4.25
N TRP A 417 -7.19 -19.63 3.20
CA TRP A 417 -6.86 -18.19 3.17
C TRP A 417 -8.07 -17.27 2.98
N ALA A 418 -9.24 -17.82 2.67
CA ALA A 418 -10.48 -17.04 2.44
C ALA A 418 -11.26 -16.70 3.72
N LEU A 419 -10.77 -17.07 4.91
CA LEU A 419 -11.54 -17.04 6.16
C LEU A 419 -11.06 -16.00 7.19
N TYR A 420 -10.23 -15.03 6.79
CA TYR A 420 -9.73 -14.03 7.74
C TYR A 420 -9.85 -12.62 7.21
#